data_26eb5c67bb535a9e04c7f413e2699244
#
_entry.id   26eb5c67bb535a9e04c7f413e2699244
#
_cell.length_a   1.000
_cell.length_b   1.000
_cell.length_c   1.000
_cell.angle_alpha   90.00
_cell.angle_beta   90.00
_cell.angle_gamma   90.00
#
_symmetry.space_group_name_H-M   'P 1'
#
loop_
_entity.id
_entity.type
_entity.pdbx_description
1 polymer ?
#
loop_
_entity_poly.entity_id
_entity_poly.type
_entity_poly.pdbx_seq_one_letter_code
_entity_poly.pdbx_strand_id
1 'polypeptide(L)'
;MIGLGSIPLFIMIIIDINVLINKFPDFFANDYIKNLEQNYITILGGTILIIIFFIKNIYLSIFLFFQGKVIKILRTDIRNKLFKKYITAPYNFHIKSNPAVLIRNIVSSVSGTMNTILSTLSITRESLVLIVVFILLFLNEPKISVSVFIALILITGIFMFFTRQTLLSRGERVQLLRGNQLRTLEHTFGSIKETKVLNRENYLTNLFNIQVGEIEKHAFFTYFLSVTPRLFLEFIAVFAVSIISIIFVLINLSNEQILPIISLLAVCAIRLIPAFNLIVSSLSSRRFHLPSLRLVSR
;
A
#
# COMPACT_ATOMS: atom_id res chain seq x y z
N MET A 1 -3.02 14.05 -8.10
CA MET A 1 -2.82 15.26 -7.29
C MET A 1 -3.75 16.38 -7.68
N ILE A 2 -3.79 16.79 -8.95
CA ILE A 2 -4.70 17.85 -9.45
C ILE A 2 -6.16 17.57 -9.05
N GLY A 3 -6.65 16.33 -9.23
CA GLY A 3 -8.04 15.97 -8.89
C GLY A 3 -8.40 16.07 -7.38
N LEU A 4 -7.43 16.07 -6.46
CA LEU A 4 -7.71 16.25 -5.02
C LEU A 4 -7.72 17.72 -4.61
N GLY A 5 -6.85 18.53 -5.24
CA GLY A 5 -6.86 19.97 -5.04
C GLY A 5 -8.07 20.67 -5.68
N SER A 6 -8.69 20.05 -6.71
CA SER A 6 -9.87 20.61 -7.36
C SER A 6 -11.16 20.45 -6.54
N ILE A 7 -11.27 19.49 -5.63
CA ILE A 7 -12.47 19.32 -4.79
C ILE A 7 -12.68 20.50 -3.83
N PRO A 8 -11.69 20.90 -3.00
CA PRO A 8 -11.85 22.09 -2.14
C PRO A 8 -12.13 23.36 -2.93
N LEU A 9 -11.48 23.55 -4.08
CA LEU A 9 -11.74 24.68 -4.97
C LEU A 9 -13.19 24.69 -5.47
N PHE A 10 -13.71 23.52 -5.87
CA PHE A 10 -15.10 23.39 -6.30
C PHE A 10 -16.09 23.65 -5.16
N ILE A 11 -15.81 23.19 -3.95
CA ILE A 11 -16.63 23.49 -2.77
C ILE A 11 -16.63 24.99 -2.47
N MET A 12 -15.49 25.67 -2.60
CA MET A 12 -15.42 27.12 -2.46
C MET A 12 -16.27 27.86 -3.52
N ILE A 13 -16.31 27.36 -4.77
CA ILE A 13 -17.18 27.92 -5.81
C ILE A 13 -18.67 27.81 -5.44
N ILE A 14 -19.08 26.70 -4.81
CA ILE A 14 -20.46 26.51 -4.38
C ILE A 14 -20.86 27.44 -3.23
N ILE A 15 -19.94 27.66 -2.28
CA ILE A 15 -20.22 28.44 -1.06
C ILE A 15 -20.21 29.93 -1.36
N ASP A 16 -19.11 30.45 -1.89
CA ASP A 16 -18.98 31.86 -2.28
C ASP A 16 -17.84 32.06 -3.28
N ILE A 17 -18.19 32.47 -4.48
CA ILE A 17 -17.24 32.72 -5.56
C ILE A 17 -16.31 33.89 -5.28
N ASN A 18 -16.76 34.90 -4.50
CA ASN A 18 -15.96 36.08 -4.20
C ASN A 18 -14.69 35.75 -3.41
N VAL A 19 -14.73 34.69 -2.58
CA VAL A 19 -13.56 34.20 -1.84
C VAL A 19 -12.49 33.68 -2.82
N LEU A 20 -12.91 33.08 -3.92
CA LEU A 20 -12.00 32.54 -4.94
C LEU A 20 -11.44 33.64 -5.83
N ILE A 21 -12.23 34.62 -6.21
CA ILE A 21 -11.82 35.80 -6.98
C ILE A 21 -10.76 36.59 -6.21
N ASN A 22 -10.96 36.79 -4.90
CA ASN A 22 -9.99 37.50 -4.05
C ASN A 22 -8.68 36.72 -3.86
N LYS A 23 -8.72 35.36 -3.90
CA LYS A 23 -7.55 34.51 -3.70
C LYS A 23 -6.72 34.33 -4.98
N PHE A 24 -7.36 34.43 -6.16
CA PHE A 24 -6.73 34.23 -7.47
C PHE A 24 -7.16 35.38 -8.45
N PRO A 25 -6.83 36.65 -8.18
CA PRO A 25 -7.29 37.76 -8.96
C PRO A 25 -6.87 37.71 -10.43
N ASP A 26 -5.67 37.18 -10.72
CA ASP A 26 -5.13 37.10 -12.08
C ASP A 26 -5.86 36.06 -12.97
N PHE A 27 -6.47 35.03 -12.38
CA PHE A 27 -7.21 34.02 -13.11
C PHE A 27 -8.63 34.45 -13.47
N PHE A 28 -9.21 35.33 -12.65
CA PHE A 28 -10.57 35.88 -12.79
C PHE A 28 -10.58 37.31 -13.28
N ALA A 29 -9.44 37.82 -13.82
CA ALA A 29 -9.32 39.18 -14.35
C ALA A 29 -10.20 39.43 -15.58
N ASN A 30 -10.77 38.43 -16.20
CA ASN A 30 -11.65 38.55 -17.35
C ASN A 30 -13.07 38.93 -16.91
N ASP A 31 -13.52 40.13 -17.33
CA ASP A 31 -14.85 40.67 -17.01
C ASP A 31 -16.02 39.78 -17.45
N TYR A 32 -15.81 38.88 -18.39
CA TYR A 32 -16.79 37.88 -18.80
C TYR A 32 -17.14 36.88 -17.69
N ILE A 33 -16.20 36.52 -16.82
CA ILE A 33 -16.40 35.54 -15.73
C ILE A 33 -17.11 36.18 -14.54
N LYS A 34 -16.86 37.47 -14.28
CA LYS A 34 -17.48 38.25 -13.19
C LYS A 34 -18.98 38.49 -13.38
N ASN A 35 -19.43 38.51 -14.62
CA ASN A 35 -20.83 38.79 -14.98
C ASN A 35 -21.68 37.51 -15.15
N LEU A 36 -21.09 36.30 -14.98
CA LEU A 36 -21.84 35.05 -15.06
C LEU A 36 -22.63 34.81 -13.75
N GLU A 37 -23.87 34.36 -13.88
CA GLU A 37 -24.64 33.94 -12.72
C GLU A 37 -23.94 32.78 -12.00
N GLN A 38 -24.01 32.74 -10.67
CA GLN A 38 -23.37 31.73 -9.82
C GLN A 38 -23.70 30.30 -10.25
N ASN A 39 -24.91 30.08 -10.77
CA ASN A 39 -25.36 28.76 -11.28
C ASN A 39 -24.50 28.26 -12.47
N TYR A 40 -24.19 29.16 -13.43
CA TYR A 40 -23.36 28.79 -14.59
C TYR A 40 -21.92 28.47 -14.19
N ILE A 41 -21.38 29.21 -13.26
CA ILE A 41 -19.98 28.97 -12.77
C ILE A 41 -19.91 27.66 -12.01
N THR A 42 -20.94 27.33 -11.21
CA THR A 42 -21.02 26.03 -10.50
C THR A 42 -21.12 24.86 -11.49
N ILE A 43 -21.93 24.98 -12.54
CA ILE A 43 -22.06 23.95 -13.58
C ILE A 43 -20.73 23.78 -14.34
N LEU A 44 -20.07 24.88 -14.71
CA LEU A 44 -18.76 24.87 -15.37
C LEU A 44 -17.70 24.22 -14.48
N GLY A 45 -17.61 24.62 -13.22
CA GLY A 45 -16.68 24.04 -12.24
C GLY A 45 -16.90 22.55 -12.03
N GLY A 46 -18.17 22.12 -11.93
CA GLY A 46 -18.53 20.70 -11.83
C GLY A 46 -18.15 19.89 -13.07
N THR A 47 -18.38 20.44 -14.27
CA THR A 47 -18.01 19.80 -15.53
C THR A 47 -16.49 19.64 -15.68
N ILE A 48 -15.72 20.69 -15.34
CA ILE A 48 -14.26 20.64 -15.33
C ILE A 48 -13.76 19.59 -14.33
N LEU A 49 -14.37 19.52 -13.16
CA LEU A 49 -14.01 18.54 -12.14
C LEU A 49 -14.24 17.10 -12.64
N ILE A 50 -15.38 16.83 -13.28
CA ILE A 50 -15.68 15.51 -13.90
C ILE A 50 -14.61 15.16 -14.93
N ILE A 51 -14.27 16.08 -15.83
CA ILE A 51 -13.27 15.87 -16.87
C ILE A 51 -11.88 15.57 -16.24
N ILE A 52 -11.47 16.34 -15.24
CA ILE A 52 -10.19 16.11 -14.52
C ILE A 52 -10.16 14.71 -13.91
N PHE A 53 -11.24 14.28 -13.23
CA PHE A 53 -11.30 12.96 -12.64
C PHE A 53 -11.33 11.84 -13.69
N PHE A 54 -12.00 12.06 -14.80
CA PHE A 54 -12.03 11.11 -15.91
C PHE A 54 -10.65 10.91 -16.51
N ILE A 55 -9.96 11.98 -16.86
CA ILE A 55 -8.58 11.95 -17.39
C ILE A 55 -7.63 11.28 -16.38
N LYS A 56 -7.71 11.66 -15.10
CA LYS A 56 -6.93 11.04 -14.03
C LYS A 56 -7.14 9.53 -13.97
N ASN A 57 -8.38 9.05 -14.04
CA ASN A 57 -8.69 7.62 -13.94
C ASN A 57 -8.22 6.84 -15.17
N ILE A 58 -8.31 7.43 -16.36
CA ILE A 58 -7.73 6.85 -17.58
C ILE A 58 -6.22 6.72 -17.43
N TYR A 59 -5.53 7.79 -17.00
CA TYR A 59 -4.10 7.77 -16.77
C TYR A 59 -3.68 6.68 -15.77
N LEU A 60 -4.40 6.58 -14.64
CA LEU A 60 -4.13 5.53 -13.65
C LEU A 60 -4.34 4.13 -14.21
N SER A 61 -5.38 3.92 -15.00
CA SER A 61 -5.65 2.62 -15.63
C SER A 61 -4.53 2.21 -16.59
N ILE A 62 -4.08 3.14 -17.42
CA ILE A 62 -2.95 2.94 -18.32
C ILE A 62 -1.67 2.62 -17.53
N PHE A 63 -1.39 3.39 -16.48
CA PHE A 63 -0.23 3.17 -15.62
C PHE A 63 -0.24 1.77 -14.98
N LEU A 64 -1.37 1.35 -14.41
CA LEU A 64 -1.54 0.03 -13.80
C LEU A 64 -1.39 -1.11 -14.82
N PHE A 65 -1.89 -0.91 -16.04
CA PHE A 65 -1.70 -1.87 -17.13
C PHE A 65 -0.22 -2.04 -17.48
N PHE A 66 0.52 -0.95 -17.64
CA PHE A 66 1.95 -1.01 -17.92
C PHE A 66 2.74 -1.62 -16.75
N GLN A 67 2.43 -1.25 -15.51
CA GLN A 67 3.02 -1.84 -14.32
C GLN A 67 2.81 -3.36 -14.30
N GLY A 68 1.57 -3.82 -14.55
CA GLY A 68 1.26 -5.26 -14.64
C GLY A 68 2.03 -5.98 -15.75
N LYS A 69 2.17 -5.33 -16.93
CA LYS A 69 2.94 -5.86 -18.07
C LYS A 69 4.43 -6.02 -17.72
N VAL A 70 5.03 -5.03 -17.07
CA VAL A 70 6.44 -5.09 -16.63
C VAL A 70 6.63 -6.22 -15.61
N ILE A 71 5.76 -6.33 -14.62
CA ILE A 71 5.84 -7.41 -13.61
C ILE A 71 5.66 -8.79 -14.25
N LYS A 72 4.76 -8.93 -15.23
CA LYS A 72 4.60 -10.17 -16.01
C LYS A 72 5.91 -10.55 -16.70
N ILE A 73 6.53 -9.62 -17.41
CA ILE A 73 7.78 -9.84 -18.16
C ILE A 73 8.90 -10.25 -17.19
N LEU A 74 9.10 -9.49 -16.10
CA LEU A 74 10.12 -9.79 -15.10
C LEU A 74 9.91 -11.16 -14.44
N ARG A 75 8.67 -11.50 -14.10
CA ARG A 75 8.34 -12.79 -13.50
C ARG A 75 8.66 -13.95 -14.44
N THR A 76 8.31 -13.82 -15.71
CA THR A 76 8.58 -14.84 -16.73
C THR A 76 10.08 -14.98 -16.96
N ASP A 77 10.80 -13.88 -17.13
CA ASP A 77 12.24 -13.88 -17.37
C ASP A 77 13.02 -14.53 -16.20
N ILE A 78 12.71 -14.14 -14.97
CA ILE A 78 13.37 -14.70 -13.79
C ILE A 78 13.07 -16.20 -13.64
N ARG A 79 11.83 -16.65 -13.87
CA ARG A 79 11.49 -18.07 -13.82
C ARG A 79 12.23 -18.87 -14.87
N ASN A 80 12.28 -18.38 -16.10
CA ASN A 80 12.98 -19.04 -17.20
C ASN A 80 14.50 -19.08 -16.95
N LYS A 81 15.09 -18.01 -16.45
CA LYS A 81 16.53 -17.97 -16.11
C LYS A 81 16.86 -18.94 -14.97
N LEU A 82 16.04 -19.00 -13.91
CA LEU A 82 16.24 -19.93 -12.82
C LEU A 82 16.09 -21.39 -13.30
N PHE A 83 15.05 -21.67 -14.07
CA PHE A 83 14.84 -23.01 -14.61
C PHE A 83 16.03 -23.43 -15.50
N LYS A 84 16.46 -22.56 -16.43
CA LYS A 84 17.62 -22.81 -17.27
C LYS A 84 18.89 -23.03 -16.43
N LYS A 85 19.16 -22.17 -15.44
CA LYS A 85 20.31 -22.28 -14.54
C LYS A 85 20.32 -23.62 -13.80
N TYR A 86 19.18 -24.10 -13.33
CA TYR A 86 19.10 -25.38 -12.64
C TYR A 86 19.27 -26.57 -13.58
N ILE A 87 18.58 -26.59 -14.74
CA ILE A 87 18.67 -27.74 -15.66
C ILE A 87 20.05 -27.89 -16.31
N THR A 88 20.78 -26.77 -16.49
CA THR A 88 22.14 -26.80 -17.03
C THR A 88 23.22 -26.94 -15.97
N ALA A 89 22.87 -27.03 -14.70
CA ALA A 89 23.83 -27.23 -13.62
C ALA A 89 24.46 -28.63 -13.69
N PRO A 90 25.74 -28.79 -13.28
CA PRO A 90 26.40 -30.07 -13.30
C PRO A 90 25.70 -31.09 -12.38
N TYR A 91 25.78 -32.39 -12.70
CA TYR A 91 25.09 -33.47 -11.97
C TYR A 91 25.38 -33.45 -10.47
N ASN A 92 26.60 -33.09 -10.07
CA ASN A 92 26.99 -32.96 -8.66
C ASN A 92 26.18 -31.92 -7.87
N PHE A 93 25.67 -30.87 -8.54
CA PHE A 93 24.73 -29.95 -7.94
C PHE A 93 23.39 -30.63 -7.62
N HIS A 94 22.87 -31.46 -8.53
CA HIS A 94 21.59 -32.13 -8.33
C HIS A 94 21.64 -33.18 -7.23
N ILE A 95 22.77 -33.89 -7.09
CA ILE A 95 22.94 -34.87 -5.97
C ILE A 95 22.88 -34.15 -4.60
N LYS A 96 23.45 -32.96 -4.51
CA LYS A 96 23.49 -32.16 -3.25
C LYS A 96 22.25 -31.33 -3.03
N SER A 97 21.42 -31.12 -4.03
CA SER A 97 20.25 -30.24 -3.99
C SER A 97 18.97 -31.06 -3.78
N ASN A 98 18.07 -30.52 -2.96
CA ASN A 98 16.74 -31.09 -2.81
C ASN A 98 15.81 -30.58 -3.93
N PRO A 99 15.18 -31.45 -4.75
CA PRO A 99 14.26 -31.02 -5.82
C PRO A 99 13.14 -30.13 -5.35
N ALA A 100 12.53 -30.41 -4.19
CA ALA A 100 11.46 -29.58 -3.60
C ALA A 100 11.93 -28.14 -3.34
N VAL A 101 13.20 -27.93 -2.99
CA VAL A 101 13.77 -26.57 -2.81
C VAL A 101 13.91 -25.87 -4.16
N LEU A 102 14.35 -26.56 -5.21
CA LEU A 102 14.47 -26.01 -6.54
C LEU A 102 13.09 -25.60 -7.10
N ILE A 103 12.09 -26.46 -6.96
CA ILE A 103 10.70 -26.18 -7.34
C ILE A 103 10.15 -24.98 -6.56
N ARG A 104 10.33 -24.95 -5.24
CA ARG A 104 9.93 -23.82 -4.40
C ARG A 104 10.55 -22.52 -4.89
N ASN A 105 11.84 -22.52 -5.23
CA ASN A 105 12.54 -21.33 -5.67
C ASN A 105 11.95 -20.76 -6.96
N ILE A 106 11.64 -21.61 -7.94
CA ILE A 106 11.04 -21.20 -9.22
C ILE A 106 9.59 -20.70 -9.02
N VAL A 107 8.78 -21.42 -8.23
CA VAL A 107 7.34 -21.15 -8.13
C VAL A 107 7.05 -20.10 -7.07
N SER A 108 7.45 -20.36 -5.82
CA SER A 108 7.05 -19.56 -4.66
C SER A 108 7.99 -18.38 -4.42
N SER A 109 9.34 -18.59 -4.50
CA SER A 109 10.29 -17.54 -4.17
C SER A 109 10.31 -16.43 -5.23
N VAL A 110 10.12 -16.76 -6.51
CA VAL A 110 9.95 -15.74 -7.57
C VAL A 110 8.69 -14.90 -7.33
N SER A 111 7.58 -15.53 -6.91
CA SER A 111 6.35 -14.80 -6.58
C SER A 111 6.55 -13.86 -5.39
N GLY A 112 7.23 -14.30 -4.33
CA GLY A 112 7.61 -13.46 -3.20
C GLY A 112 8.54 -12.31 -3.59
N THR A 113 9.49 -12.56 -4.50
CA THR A 113 10.37 -11.52 -5.08
C THR A 113 9.57 -10.45 -5.80
N MET A 114 8.59 -10.85 -6.63
CA MET A 114 7.70 -9.89 -7.29
C MET A 114 6.89 -9.07 -6.31
N ASN A 115 6.40 -9.67 -5.22
CA ASN A 115 5.70 -8.93 -4.17
C ASN A 115 6.62 -7.92 -3.46
N THR A 116 7.90 -8.25 -3.27
CA THR A 116 8.90 -7.31 -2.73
C THR A 116 9.11 -6.11 -3.66
N ILE A 117 9.20 -6.34 -4.97
CA ILE A 117 9.34 -5.29 -5.99
C ILE A 117 8.09 -4.42 -6.02
N LEU A 118 6.90 -5.02 -6.09
CA LEU A 118 5.62 -4.29 -6.08
C LEU A 118 5.46 -3.43 -4.82
N SER A 119 5.79 -3.98 -3.65
CA SER A 119 5.76 -3.24 -2.40
C SER A 119 6.72 -2.04 -2.41
N THR A 120 7.92 -2.20 -2.97
CA THR A 120 8.89 -1.10 -3.11
C THR A 120 8.36 0.00 -4.04
N LEU A 121 7.80 -0.37 -5.20
CA LEU A 121 7.18 0.58 -6.12
C LEU A 121 5.99 1.33 -5.47
N SER A 122 5.18 0.62 -4.68
CA SER A 122 4.06 1.23 -3.95
C SER A 122 4.55 2.23 -2.89
N ILE A 123 5.62 1.90 -2.14
CA ILE A 123 6.23 2.82 -1.17
C ILE A 123 6.72 4.09 -1.88
N THR A 124 7.47 3.94 -2.96
CA THR A 124 8.00 5.09 -3.72
C THR A 124 6.86 5.97 -4.24
N ARG A 125 5.82 5.37 -4.83
CA ARG A 125 4.65 6.10 -5.32
C ARG A 125 3.95 6.89 -4.23
N GLU A 126 3.62 6.25 -3.10
CA GLU A 126 2.91 6.91 -2.01
C GLU A 126 3.79 7.96 -1.32
N SER A 127 5.10 7.74 -1.20
CA SER A 127 6.02 8.74 -0.67
C SER A 127 6.05 10.01 -1.52
N LEU A 128 6.09 9.88 -2.86
CA LEU A 128 5.99 11.04 -3.76
C LEU A 128 4.65 11.76 -3.60
N VAL A 129 3.55 11.01 -3.45
CA VAL A 129 2.23 11.57 -3.19
C VAL A 129 2.23 12.36 -1.87
N LEU A 130 2.80 11.81 -0.80
CA LEU A 130 2.88 12.47 0.50
C LEU A 130 3.72 13.74 0.45
N ILE A 131 4.84 13.74 -0.27
CA ILE A 131 5.69 14.95 -0.44
C ILE A 131 4.88 16.08 -1.08
N VAL A 132 4.15 15.79 -2.17
CA VAL A 132 3.34 16.83 -2.83
C VAL A 132 2.20 17.31 -1.94
N VAL A 133 1.52 16.41 -1.21
CA VAL A 133 0.48 16.81 -0.24
C VAL A 133 1.08 17.65 0.88
N PHE A 134 2.26 17.30 1.38
CA PHE A 134 2.97 18.08 2.40
C PHE A 134 3.27 19.49 1.91
N ILE A 135 3.83 19.64 0.72
CA ILE A 135 4.14 20.96 0.15
C ILE A 135 2.86 21.81 0.02
N LEU A 136 1.78 21.24 -0.50
CA LEU A 136 0.51 21.96 -0.66
C LEU A 136 -0.07 22.42 0.69
N LEU A 137 0.00 21.58 1.72
CA LEU A 137 -0.48 21.93 3.06
C LEU A 137 0.44 22.93 3.76
N PHE A 138 1.75 22.79 3.57
CA PHE A 138 2.75 23.68 4.17
C PHE A 138 2.63 25.11 3.65
N LEU A 139 2.31 25.29 2.37
CA LEU A 139 2.09 26.62 1.78
C LEU A 139 0.85 27.34 2.34
N ASN A 140 -0.16 26.58 2.80
CA ASN A 140 -1.38 27.16 3.37
C ASN A 140 -1.25 27.35 4.88
N GLU A 141 -0.89 26.30 5.62
CA GLU A 141 -0.85 26.28 7.09
C GLU A 141 0.42 25.54 7.58
N PRO A 142 1.59 26.20 7.65
CA PRO A 142 2.86 25.53 7.92
C PRO A 142 2.92 24.86 9.30
N LYS A 143 2.40 25.51 10.36
CA LYS A 143 2.44 24.95 11.72
C LYS A 143 1.64 23.66 11.86
N ILE A 144 0.41 23.65 11.33
CA ILE A 144 -0.49 22.49 11.39
C ILE A 144 0.09 21.36 10.53
N SER A 145 0.58 21.66 9.33
CA SER A 145 1.13 20.68 8.40
C SER A 145 2.32 19.95 9.01
N VAL A 146 3.28 20.67 9.58
CA VAL A 146 4.46 20.07 10.21
C VAL A 146 4.06 19.20 11.40
N SER A 147 3.16 19.64 12.27
CA SER A 147 2.73 18.86 13.43
C SER A 147 2.05 17.54 13.04
N VAL A 148 1.14 17.58 12.06
CA VAL A 148 0.43 16.39 11.56
C VAL A 148 1.39 15.40 10.91
N PHE A 149 2.32 15.88 10.05
CA PHE A 149 3.28 14.99 9.41
C PHE A 149 4.27 14.36 10.39
N ILE A 150 4.77 15.11 11.37
CA ILE A 150 5.63 14.57 12.43
C ILE A 150 4.87 13.49 13.22
N ALA A 151 3.63 13.74 13.62
CA ALA A 151 2.83 12.75 14.33
C ALA A 151 2.64 11.46 13.53
N LEU A 152 2.27 11.56 12.24
CA LEU A 152 2.08 10.39 11.37
C LEU A 152 3.38 9.61 11.13
N ILE A 153 4.51 10.31 10.95
CA ILE A 153 5.83 9.68 10.79
C ILE A 153 6.25 8.96 12.08
N LEU A 154 6.05 9.58 13.25
CA LEU A 154 6.37 8.98 14.53
C LEU A 154 5.53 7.71 14.78
N ILE A 155 4.22 7.78 14.59
CA ILE A 155 3.32 6.62 14.77
C ILE A 155 3.72 5.48 13.83
N THR A 156 3.94 5.79 12.55
CA THR A 156 4.36 4.80 11.55
C THR A 156 5.73 4.23 11.87
N GLY A 157 6.68 5.07 12.29
CA GLY A 157 8.04 4.68 12.67
C GLY A 157 8.06 3.76 13.89
N ILE A 158 7.32 4.11 14.94
CA ILE A 158 7.18 3.30 16.16
C ILE A 158 6.59 1.94 15.82
N PHE A 159 5.48 1.91 15.07
CA PHE A 159 4.86 0.66 14.64
C PHE A 159 5.84 -0.22 13.86
N MET A 160 6.55 0.35 12.89
CA MET A 160 7.54 -0.36 12.08
C MET A 160 8.73 -0.84 12.89
N PHE A 161 9.16 -0.09 13.88
CA PHE A 161 10.25 -0.48 14.77
C PHE A 161 9.91 -1.77 15.54
N PHE A 162 8.72 -1.83 16.15
CA PHE A 162 8.28 -3.00 16.91
C PHE A 162 7.96 -4.22 16.04
N THR A 163 7.44 -4.02 14.82
CA THR A 163 7.00 -5.14 13.96
C THR A 163 8.08 -5.66 13.02
N ARG A 164 9.16 -4.90 12.85
CA ARG A 164 10.21 -5.19 11.86
C ARG A 164 10.77 -6.62 11.94
N GLN A 165 11.22 -7.00 13.12
CA GLN A 165 11.92 -8.27 13.33
C GLN A 165 10.97 -9.45 13.26
N THR A 166 9.77 -9.28 13.79
CA THR A 166 8.71 -10.28 13.75
C THR A 166 8.29 -10.61 12.31
N LEU A 167 8.12 -9.60 11.46
CA LEU A 167 7.75 -9.80 10.06
C LEU A 167 8.84 -10.54 9.27
N LEU A 168 10.10 -10.19 9.49
CA LEU A 168 11.22 -10.83 8.82
C LEU A 168 11.36 -12.30 9.23
N SER A 169 11.38 -12.60 10.53
CA SER A 169 11.49 -13.97 11.05
C SER A 169 10.33 -14.87 10.62
N ARG A 170 9.10 -14.32 10.60
CA ARG A 170 7.94 -15.05 10.07
C ARG A 170 8.06 -15.33 8.57
N GLY A 171 8.56 -14.37 7.79
CA GLY A 171 8.83 -14.57 6.38
C GLY A 171 9.86 -15.69 6.12
N GLU A 172 10.95 -15.74 6.88
CA GLU A 172 11.94 -16.81 6.82
C GLU A 172 11.34 -18.15 7.21
N ARG A 173 10.55 -18.20 8.27
CA ARG A 173 9.88 -19.44 8.73
C ARG A 173 8.91 -19.97 7.67
N VAL A 174 8.11 -19.11 7.07
CA VAL A 174 7.19 -19.49 5.97
C VAL A 174 7.95 -20.05 4.77
N GLN A 175 9.10 -19.50 4.42
CA GLN A 175 9.92 -20.03 3.33
C GLN A 175 10.43 -21.45 3.64
N LEU A 176 10.85 -21.73 4.86
CA LEU A 176 11.25 -23.07 5.29
C LEU A 176 10.06 -24.04 5.27
N LEU A 177 8.94 -23.64 5.85
CA LEU A 177 7.73 -24.47 5.91
C LEU A 177 7.19 -24.83 4.52
N ARG A 178 7.19 -23.86 3.58
CA ARG A 178 6.80 -24.12 2.18
C ARG A 178 7.74 -25.13 1.50
N GLY A 179 9.03 -25.07 1.80
CA GLY A 179 9.98 -26.08 1.31
C GLY A 179 9.64 -27.48 1.84
N ASN A 180 9.35 -27.60 3.14
CA ASN A 180 8.96 -28.87 3.76
C ASN A 180 7.61 -29.38 3.23
N GLN A 181 6.64 -28.49 3.05
CA GLN A 181 5.34 -28.83 2.47
C GLN A 181 5.47 -29.42 1.07
N LEU A 182 6.27 -28.76 0.20
CA LEU A 182 6.53 -29.28 -1.15
C LEU A 182 7.21 -30.66 -1.12
N ARG A 183 8.18 -30.84 -0.20
CA ARG A 183 8.81 -32.15 0.00
C ARG A 183 7.79 -33.21 0.40
N THR A 184 6.89 -32.89 1.35
CA THR A 184 5.84 -33.82 1.78
C THR A 184 4.93 -34.17 0.61
N LEU A 185 4.52 -33.22 -0.22
CA LEU A 185 3.72 -33.47 -1.41
C LEU A 185 4.44 -34.36 -2.43
N GLU A 186 5.71 -34.03 -2.72
CA GLU A 186 6.55 -34.80 -3.66
C GLU A 186 6.71 -36.24 -3.21
N HIS A 187 7.03 -36.50 -1.94
CA HIS A 187 7.14 -37.85 -1.38
C HIS A 187 5.81 -38.57 -1.37
N THR A 188 4.72 -37.92 -0.96
CA THR A 188 3.39 -38.56 -0.87
C THR A 188 2.90 -38.99 -2.24
N PHE A 189 2.96 -38.12 -3.24
CA PHE A 189 2.48 -38.47 -4.58
C PHE A 189 3.48 -39.28 -5.38
N GLY A 190 4.79 -39.13 -5.11
CA GLY A 190 5.84 -39.94 -5.73
C GLY A 190 5.82 -41.39 -5.27
N SER A 191 5.37 -41.68 -4.02
CA SER A 191 5.23 -43.02 -3.45
C SER A 191 3.78 -43.33 -3.07
N ILE A 192 2.83 -42.97 -3.94
CA ILE A 192 1.39 -43.16 -3.65
C ILE A 192 1.01 -44.66 -3.51
N LYS A 193 1.65 -45.53 -4.27
CA LYS A 193 1.43 -46.99 -4.19
C LYS A 193 1.79 -47.53 -2.81
N GLU A 194 2.97 -47.17 -2.31
CA GLU A 194 3.46 -47.55 -0.98
C GLU A 194 2.59 -46.95 0.12
N THR A 195 2.17 -45.72 -0.04
CA THR A 195 1.24 -45.03 0.88
C THR A 195 -0.06 -45.82 1.02
N LYS A 196 -0.63 -46.27 -0.10
CA LYS A 196 -1.86 -47.09 -0.15
C LYS A 196 -1.67 -48.47 0.43
N VAL A 197 -0.59 -49.16 0.06
CA VAL A 197 -0.30 -50.53 0.55
C VAL A 197 -0.06 -50.52 2.07
N LEU A 198 0.62 -49.51 2.59
CA LEU A 198 0.93 -49.37 4.01
C LEU A 198 -0.18 -48.68 4.83
N ASN A 199 -1.29 -48.31 4.19
CA ASN A 199 -2.42 -47.63 4.82
C ASN A 199 -2.02 -46.36 5.63
N ARG A 200 -1.11 -45.53 5.06
CA ARG A 200 -0.49 -44.37 5.73
C ARG A 200 -1.13 -43.03 5.35
N GLU A 201 -2.29 -43.01 4.69
CA GLU A 201 -2.96 -41.79 4.24
C GLU A 201 -3.25 -40.84 5.40
N ASN A 202 -3.77 -41.35 6.51
CA ASN A 202 -4.10 -40.52 7.69
C ASN A 202 -2.86 -39.88 8.28
N TYR A 203 -1.73 -40.57 8.33
CA TYR A 203 -0.47 -39.99 8.82
C TYR A 203 0.00 -38.84 7.93
N LEU A 204 0.02 -39.06 6.61
CA LEU A 204 0.46 -38.02 5.66
C LEU A 204 -0.49 -36.84 5.60
N THR A 205 -1.81 -37.08 5.70
CA THR A 205 -2.82 -36.02 5.79
C THR A 205 -2.62 -35.16 7.05
N ASN A 206 -2.40 -35.80 8.19
CA ASN A 206 -2.14 -35.05 9.44
C ASN A 206 -0.84 -34.26 9.38
N LEU A 207 0.23 -34.83 8.83
CA LEU A 207 1.50 -34.13 8.64
C LEU A 207 1.33 -32.90 7.74
N PHE A 208 0.59 -33.02 6.64
CA PHE A 208 0.30 -31.93 5.73
C PHE A 208 -0.56 -30.85 6.41
N ASN A 209 -1.59 -31.25 7.15
CA ASN A 209 -2.46 -30.33 7.89
C ASN A 209 -1.68 -29.47 8.91
N ILE A 210 -0.74 -30.08 9.64
CA ILE A 210 0.13 -29.36 10.58
C ILE A 210 0.98 -28.33 9.82
N GLN A 211 1.58 -28.70 8.69
CA GLN A 211 2.40 -27.81 7.89
C GLN A 211 1.60 -26.63 7.30
N VAL A 212 0.40 -26.90 6.79
CA VAL A 212 -0.53 -25.86 6.30
C VAL A 212 -0.92 -24.93 7.44
N GLY A 213 -1.35 -25.49 8.59
CA GLY A 213 -1.75 -24.72 9.75
C GLY A 213 -0.66 -23.74 10.23
N GLU A 214 0.60 -24.19 10.28
CA GLU A 214 1.73 -23.31 10.65
C GLU A 214 1.99 -22.22 9.60
N ILE A 215 1.89 -22.51 8.31
CA ILE A 215 2.04 -21.51 7.24
C ILE A 215 0.94 -20.45 7.35
N GLU A 216 -0.31 -20.88 7.47
CA GLU A 216 -1.46 -19.97 7.53
C GLU A 216 -1.47 -19.14 8.82
N LYS A 217 -1.02 -19.68 9.94
CA LYS A 217 -0.83 -18.93 11.20
C LYS A 217 0.14 -17.76 11.02
N HIS A 218 1.25 -17.96 10.33
CA HIS A 218 2.20 -16.88 10.03
C HIS A 218 1.64 -15.90 9.00
N ALA A 219 0.92 -16.37 7.98
CA ALA A 219 0.27 -15.53 6.97
C ALA A 219 -0.82 -14.66 7.59
N PHE A 220 -1.70 -15.23 8.42
CA PHE A 220 -2.74 -14.51 9.17
C PHE A 220 -2.15 -13.38 10.02
N PHE A 221 -1.11 -13.67 10.80
CA PHE A 221 -0.49 -12.65 11.64
C PHE A 221 0.13 -11.52 10.83
N THR A 222 0.73 -11.83 9.69
CA THR A 222 1.28 -10.82 8.78
C THR A 222 0.18 -9.97 8.17
N TYR A 223 -0.94 -10.59 7.77
CA TYR A 223 -2.12 -9.87 7.30
C TYR A 223 -2.68 -8.94 8.38
N PHE A 224 -2.88 -9.44 9.60
CA PHE A 224 -3.34 -8.65 10.74
C PHE A 224 -2.44 -7.43 10.97
N LEU A 225 -1.13 -7.60 11.04
CA LEU A 225 -0.18 -6.50 11.18
C LEU A 225 -0.20 -5.51 10.00
N SER A 226 -0.62 -5.92 8.81
CA SER A 226 -0.69 -5.03 7.65
C SER A 226 -1.95 -4.16 7.63
N VAL A 227 -3.04 -4.61 8.28
CA VAL A 227 -4.34 -3.91 8.31
C VAL A 227 -4.52 -3.08 9.58
N THR A 228 -4.05 -3.58 10.71
CA THR A 228 -4.21 -2.95 12.04
C THR A 228 -3.75 -1.48 12.11
N PRO A 229 -2.63 -1.04 11.49
CA PRO A 229 -2.19 0.35 11.55
C PRO A 229 -3.22 1.34 11.03
N ARG A 230 -4.02 0.95 10.05
CA ARG A 230 -5.10 1.79 9.51
C ARG A 230 -6.09 2.19 10.60
N LEU A 231 -6.51 1.23 11.42
CA LEU A 231 -7.49 1.47 12.48
C LEU A 231 -6.96 2.46 13.53
N PHE A 232 -5.68 2.33 13.89
CA PHE A 232 -5.02 3.28 14.79
C PHE A 232 -4.90 4.67 14.18
N LEU A 233 -4.53 4.78 12.90
CA LEU A 233 -4.42 6.06 12.22
C LEU A 233 -5.78 6.76 12.09
N GLU A 234 -6.84 6.02 11.77
CA GLU A 234 -8.22 6.54 11.73
C GLU A 234 -8.67 7.04 13.12
N PHE A 235 -8.44 6.24 14.18
CA PHE A 235 -8.76 6.65 15.55
C PHE A 235 -8.01 7.93 15.96
N ILE A 236 -6.71 7.99 15.74
CA ILE A 236 -5.89 9.16 16.10
C ILE A 236 -6.32 10.40 15.33
N ALA A 237 -6.70 10.26 14.05
CA ALA A 237 -7.17 11.40 13.28
C ALA A 237 -8.49 11.96 13.81
N VAL A 238 -9.47 11.08 14.10
CA VAL A 238 -10.75 11.50 14.70
C VAL A 238 -10.51 12.12 16.06
N PHE A 239 -9.68 11.51 16.90
CA PHE A 239 -9.31 12.01 18.22
C PHE A 239 -8.65 13.39 18.15
N ALA A 240 -7.72 13.61 17.22
CA ALA A 240 -7.06 14.90 17.04
C ALA A 240 -8.05 15.99 16.61
N VAL A 241 -8.92 15.69 15.62
CA VAL A 241 -9.95 16.65 15.18
C VAL A 241 -10.92 16.98 16.33
N SER A 242 -11.35 15.97 17.09
CA SER A 242 -12.25 16.18 18.23
C SER A 242 -11.61 17.04 19.33
N ILE A 243 -10.35 16.76 19.71
CA ILE A 243 -9.65 17.55 20.71
C ILE A 243 -9.47 19.00 20.26
N ILE A 244 -9.04 19.22 19.01
CA ILE A 244 -8.85 20.56 18.47
C ILE A 244 -10.17 21.33 18.47
N SER A 245 -11.27 20.67 18.08
CA SER A 245 -12.60 21.28 18.10
C SER A 245 -13.03 21.69 19.53
N ILE A 246 -12.79 20.80 20.51
CA ILE A 246 -13.11 21.10 21.93
C ILE A 246 -12.27 22.27 22.43
N ILE A 247 -10.98 22.31 22.14
CA ILE A 247 -10.08 23.40 22.55
C ILE A 247 -10.55 24.72 21.94
N PHE A 248 -10.96 24.75 20.68
CA PHE A 248 -11.43 25.96 20.02
C PHE A 248 -12.72 26.51 20.63
N VAL A 249 -13.64 25.63 21.02
CA VAL A 249 -14.86 26.02 21.75
C VAL A 249 -14.50 26.59 23.12
N LEU A 250 -13.57 25.98 23.86
CA LEU A 250 -13.13 26.48 25.18
C LEU A 250 -12.45 27.84 25.13
N ILE A 251 -11.76 28.17 24.05
CA ILE A 251 -11.07 29.46 23.84
C ILE A 251 -12.04 30.54 23.28
N ASN A 252 -13.32 30.20 23.03
CA ASN A 252 -14.33 31.08 22.44
C ASN A 252 -13.92 31.67 21.09
N LEU A 253 -13.24 30.91 20.24
CA LEU A 253 -12.96 31.34 18.87
C LEU A 253 -14.24 31.47 18.04
N SER A 254 -14.27 32.42 17.12
CA SER A 254 -15.43 32.58 16.22
C SER A 254 -15.55 31.41 15.25
N ASN A 255 -16.80 31.04 14.90
CA ASN A 255 -17.07 29.96 13.94
C ASN A 255 -16.40 30.19 12.58
N GLU A 256 -16.20 31.43 12.17
CA GLU A 256 -15.51 31.80 10.93
C GLU A 256 -14.05 31.38 10.91
N GLN A 257 -13.40 31.30 12.08
CA GLN A 257 -11.99 30.87 12.21
C GLN A 257 -11.86 29.36 12.39
N ILE A 258 -12.86 28.72 13.02
CA ILE A 258 -12.85 27.29 13.32
C ILE A 258 -13.12 26.43 12.09
N LEU A 259 -14.12 26.80 11.26
CA LEU A 259 -14.56 26.04 10.09
C LEU A 259 -13.44 25.77 9.06
N PRO A 260 -12.60 26.74 8.67
CA PRO A 260 -11.50 26.49 7.73
C PRO A 260 -10.47 25.50 8.28
N ILE A 261 -10.14 25.56 9.56
CA ILE A 261 -9.13 24.68 10.18
C ILE A 261 -9.65 23.24 10.26
N ILE A 262 -10.90 23.05 10.70
CA ILE A 262 -11.51 21.71 10.76
C ILE A 262 -11.66 21.12 9.35
N SER A 263 -12.09 21.90 8.37
CA SER A 263 -12.20 21.44 6.99
C SER A 263 -10.85 21.02 6.40
N LEU A 264 -9.79 21.78 6.66
CA LEU A 264 -8.44 21.45 6.26
C LEU A 264 -7.95 20.16 6.91
N LEU A 265 -8.17 19.99 8.22
CA LEU A 265 -7.82 18.76 8.93
C LEU A 265 -8.59 17.56 8.40
N ALA A 266 -9.88 17.70 8.09
CA ALA A 266 -10.68 16.64 7.50
C ALA A 266 -10.16 16.21 6.11
N VAL A 267 -9.85 17.16 5.24
CA VAL A 267 -9.25 16.90 3.93
C VAL A 267 -7.89 16.22 4.06
N CYS A 268 -7.07 16.67 5.02
CA CYS A 268 -5.79 16.03 5.34
C CYS A 268 -5.99 14.57 5.75
N ALA A 269 -6.91 14.31 6.68
CA ALA A 269 -7.19 12.96 7.17
C ALA A 269 -7.63 12.02 6.05
N ILE A 270 -8.57 12.44 5.20
CA ILE A 270 -9.09 11.65 4.08
C ILE A 270 -7.97 11.25 3.10
N ARG A 271 -6.93 12.05 2.97
CA ARG A 271 -5.84 11.79 2.01
C ARG A 271 -4.62 11.16 2.63
N LEU A 272 -4.20 11.62 3.80
CA LEU A 272 -2.95 11.17 4.43
C LEU A 272 -3.11 9.77 5.03
N ILE A 273 -4.24 9.46 5.67
CA ILE A 273 -4.45 8.14 6.29
C ILE A 273 -4.32 6.99 5.29
N PRO A 274 -5.00 6.99 4.12
CA PRO A 274 -4.82 5.93 3.14
C PRO A 274 -3.38 5.83 2.61
N ALA A 275 -2.71 6.96 2.37
CA ALA A 275 -1.34 6.96 1.86
C ALA A 275 -0.35 6.38 2.88
N PHE A 276 -0.43 6.79 4.16
CA PHE A 276 0.38 6.19 5.23
C PHE A 276 0.07 4.71 5.44
N ASN A 277 -1.20 4.32 5.40
CA ASN A 277 -1.59 2.91 5.50
C ASN A 277 -1.00 2.06 4.37
N LEU A 278 -1.02 2.55 3.12
CA LEU A 278 -0.40 1.88 1.99
C LEU A 278 1.12 1.77 2.15
N ILE A 279 1.79 2.77 2.71
CA ILE A 279 3.22 2.69 3.03
C ILE A 279 3.48 1.62 4.09
N VAL A 280 2.72 1.61 5.18
CA VAL A 280 2.90 0.64 6.27
C VAL A 280 2.64 -0.79 5.80
N SER A 281 1.55 -1.02 5.08
CA SER A 281 1.22 -2.35 4.53
C SER A 281 2.25 -2.83 3.51
N SER A 282 2.74 -1.92 2.65
CA SER A 282 3.80 -2.22 1.68
C SER A 282 5.14 -2.50 2.35
N LEU A 283 5.51 -1.75 3.40
CA LEU A 283 6.70 -2.03 4.19
C LEU A 283 6.61 -3.39 4.90
N SER A 284 5.46 -3.73 5.45
CA SER A 284 5.20 -5.02 6.09
C SER A 284 5.30 -6.17 5.09
N SER A 285 4.65 -6.04 3.94
CA SER A 285 4.70 -7.02 2.83
C SER A 285 6.12 -7.19 2.30
N ARG A 286 6.83 -6.08 2.07
CA ARG A 286 8.23 -6.12 1.62
C ARG A 286 9.11 -6.89 2.60
N ARG A 287 8.98 -6.65 3.89
CA ARG A 287 9.79 -7.33 4.92
C ARG A 287 9.48 -8.81 5.01
N PHE A 288 8.22 -9.17 4.96
CA PHE A 288 7.78 -10.57 4.95
C PHE A 288 8.30 -11.34 3.74
N HIS A 289 8.33 -10.72 2.56
CA HIS A 289 8.79 -11.35 1.33
C HIS A 289 10.30 -11.17 1.03
N LEU A 290 11.04 -10.39 1.82
CA LEU A 290 12.47 -10.15 1.64
C LEU A 290 13.32 -11.45 1.59
N PRO A 291 13.04 -12.49 2.40
CA PRO A 291 13.76 -13.76 2.30
C PRO A 291 13.64 -14.42 0.94
N SER A 292 12.50 -14.28 0.25
CA SER A 292 12.30 -14.80 -1.11
C SER A 292 13.25 -14.10 -2.11
N LEU A 293 13.42 -12.80 -2.01
CA LEU A 293 14.34 -12.03 -2.85
C LEU A 293 15.79 -12.51 -2.65
N ARG A 294 16.21 -12.70 -1.40
CA ARG A 294 17.56 -13.19 -1.07
C ARG A 294 17.86 -14.58 -1.63
N LEU A 295 16.84 -15.44 -1.73
CA LEU A 295 16.99 -16.78 -2.30
C LEU A 295 17.12 -16.74 -3.84
N VAL A 296 16.43 -15.83 -4.49
CA VAL A 296 16.45 -15.71 -5.96
C VAL A 296 17.70 -14.96 -6.45
N SER A 297 18.28 -14.07 -5.64
CA SER A 297 19.47 -13.29 -5.99
C SER A 297 20.79 -14.05 -5.83
N ARG A 298 20.79 -15.21 -5.17
CA ARG A 298 21.94 -16.15 -5.05
C ARG A 298 22.00 -17.10 -6.23
#